data_427d10d74190f55f2f2152022e501122
#
_entry.id   427d10d74190f55f2f2152022e501122
#
_cell.length_a   1.000
_cell.length_b   1.000
_cell.length_c   1.000
_cell.angle_alpha   90.00
_cell.angle_beta   90.00
_cell.angle_gamma   90.00
#
_symmetry.space_group_name_H-M   'P 1'
#
loop_
_entity.id
_entity.type
_entity.pdbx_description
1 polymer ?
#
loop_
_entity_poly.entity_id
_entity_poly.type
_entity_poly.pdbx_seq_one_letter_code
_entity_poly.pdbx_strand_id
1 'polypeptide(L)'
;MSEKNENAVKGKGKFDKRIIILIVLVIAILAVLSVPLWLKANDKPEETTVPTTLPPTTEPTTAPPTTQPPTTQAPTTEPPTEPTMIPEMEELYTKNPDFGAWLTIGDTVIDYAVMYTPEDEEKYIYSNFEGKYDWNGSLFISEDCSFEPETQNILVYGHNKVAGGMFHDLLEYESEKYWSEHRYITFKTLYEERTYEVFAAFDDKIYLKEEDVFKFYNFIDPQTEEEFMEGITYFREKTPYETGIEVEYGDRLLTLITCSYRGKTGRYVVVGRMMSSEEVEELKAQQALEAQATEAAAD
;
A
#
# COMPACT_ATOMS: atom_id res chain seq x y z
N MET A 1 -65.46 -15.88 23.90
CA MET A 1 -65.65 -14.44 24.03
C MET A 1 -64.31 -13.82 23.74
N SER A 2 -63.99 -13.46 22.47
CA SER A 2 -64.27 -12.18 21.80
C SER A 2 -63.48 -11.06 22.49
N GLU A 3 -62.47 -10.48 21.90
CA GLU A 3 -62.61 -9.49 20.82
C GLU A 3 -61.27 -9.23 20.11
N LYS A 4 -61.38 -9.09 18.79
CA LYS A 4 -60.42 -8.57 17.88
C LYS A 4 -60.16 -7.08 18.15
N ASN A 5 -58.93 -6.60 17.96
CA ASN A 5 -58.72 -5.20 17.58
C ASN A 5 -57.68 -5.12 16.46
N GLU A 6 -58.17 -4.99 15.25
CA GLU A 6 -57.49 -4.47 14.08
C GLU A 6 -57.37 -2.94 14.22
N ASN A 7 -56.20 -2.40 14.09
CA ASN A 7 -56.03 -1.01 13.65
C ASN A 7 -54.78 -0.90 12.80
N ALA A 8 -54.95 -1.05 11.49
CA ALA A 8 -54.01 -0.68 10.47
C ALA A 8 -54.07 0.85 10.27
N VAL A 9 -52.97 1.56 10.59
CA VAL A 9 -52.82 2.97 10.23
C VAL A 9 -51.93 3.05 8.99
N LYS A 10 -52.55 3.23 7.82
CA LYS A 10 -51.95 3.69 6.58
C LYS A 10 -51.64 5.20 6.70
N GLY A 11 -50.40 5.59 7.05
CA GLY A 11 -49.91 6.93 6.91
C GLY A 11 -49.28 7.15 5.53
N LYS A 12 -50.04 7.59 4.52
CA LYS A 12 -49.49 8.18 3.30
C LYS A 12 -48.99 9.59 3.66
N GLY A 13 -47.72 9.77 3.94
CA GLY A 13 -47.08 11.06 4.08
C GLY A 13 -47.21 11.85 2.76
N LYS A 14 -48.04 12.90 2.75
CA LYS A 14 -48.03 13.89 1.65
C LYS A 14 -46.72 14.67 1.81
N PHE A 15 -45.81 14.50 0.88
CA PHE A 15 -44.63 15.36 0.78
C PHE A 15 -45.10 16.80 0.61
N ASP A 16 -44.57 17.71 1.43
CA ASP A 16 -44.92 19.14 1.38
C ASP A 16 -44.41 19.72 0.04
N LYS A 17 -45.31 20.27 -0.73
CA LYS A 17 -44.99 20.87 -2.04
C LYS A 17 -43.88 21.93 -1.95
N ARG A 18 -43.70 22.56 -0.79
CA ARG A 18 -42.64 23.53 -0.54
C ARG A 18 -41.25 22.87 -0.50
N ILE A 19 -41.14 21.65 0.03
CA ILE A 19 -39.90 20.88 0.05
C ILE A 19 -39.51 20.45 -1.36
N ILE A 20 -40.48 20.03 -2.18
CA ILE A 20 -40.24 19.66 -3.59
C ILE A 20 -39.75 20.86 -4.40
N ILE A 21 -40.36 22.04 -4.21
CA ILE A 21 -39.94 23.29 -4.91
C ILE A 21 -38.49 23.66 -4.48
N LEU A 22 -38.15 23.55 -3.21
CA LEU A 22 -36.79 23.81 -2.73
C LEU A 22 -35.75 22.87 -3.34
N ILE A 23 -36.03 21.58 -3.43
CA ILE A 23 -35.13 20.59 -4.05
C ILE A 23 -34.94 20.91 -5.55
N VAL A 24 -35.99 21.25 -6.28
CA VAL A 24 -35.89 21.62 -7.71
C VAL A 24 -35.06 22.88 -7.90
N LEU A 25 -35.21 23.88 -7.02
CA LEU A 25 -34.42 25.11 -7.05
C LEU A 25 -32.95 24.87 -6.80
N VAL A 26 -32.60 24.00 -5.84
CA VAL A 26 -31.20 23.62 -5.52
C VAL A 26 -30.58 22.89 -6.71
N ILE A 27 -31.30 21.96 -7.35
CA ILE A 27 -30.81 21.24 -8.54
C ILE A 27 -30.58 22.21 -9.70
N ALA A 28 -31.49 23.17 -9.92
CA ALA A 28 -31.32 24.17 -10.96
C ALA A 28 -30.09 25.07 -10.73
N ILE A 29 -29.82 25.47 -9.49
CA ILE A 29 -28.65 26.28 -9.13
C ILE A 29 -27.36 25.49 -9.35
N LEU A 30 -27.31 24.22 -8.98
CA LEU A 30 -26.16 23.35 -9.19
C LEU A 30 -25.89 23.13 -10.69
N ALA A 31 -26.93 23.00 -11.52
CA ALA A 31 -26.78 22.85 -12.96
C ALA A 31 -26.19 24.12 -13.62
N VAL A 32 -26.55 25.31 -13.14
CA VAL A 32 -26.01 26.59 -13.66
C VAL A 32 -24.56 26.80 -13.24
N LEU A 33 -24.14 26.32 -12.05
CA LEU A 33 -22.79 26.45 -11.55
C LEU A 33 -21.80 25.43 -12.19
N SER A 34 -22.28 24.32 -12.74
CA SER A 34 -21.44 23.30 -13.38
C SER A 34 -21.07 23.63 -14.85
N VAL A 35 -21.80 24.49 -15.54
CA VAL A 35 -21.53 24.85 -16.95
C VAL A 35 -20.18 25.55 -17.17
N PRO A 36 -19.73 26.51 -16.33
CA PRO A 36 -18.42 27.13 -16.54
C PRO A 36 -17.24 26.21 -16.25
N LEU A 37 -17.42 25.16 -15.46
CA LEU A 37 -16.35 24.18 -15.18
C LEU A 37 -16.12 23.23 -16.37
N TRP A 38 -17.18 22.84 -17.06
CA TRP A 38 -17.11 21.98 -18.25
C TRP A 38 -16.48 22.67 -19.46
N LEU A 39 -16.72 23.97 -19.64
CA LEU A 39 -16.12 24.77 -20.72
C LEU A 39 -14.62 25.03 -20.53
N LYS A 40 -14.10 24.96 -19.29
CA LYS A 40 -12.66 25.13 -18.99
C LYS A 40 -11.83 23.86 -19.17
N ALA A 41 -12.47 22.69 -19.18
CA ALA A 41 -11.79 21.39 -19.33
C ALA A 41 -11.55 21.00 -20.80
N ASN A 42 -12.04 21.79 -21.78
CA ASN A 42 -11.96 21.44 -23.20
C ASN A 42 -11.00 22.31 -24.03
N ASP A 43 -10.19 23.19 -23.39
CA ASP A 43 -9.13 23.92 -24.08
C ASP A 43 -7.86 23.05 -24.18
N LYS A 44 -7.68 22.41 -25.34
CA LYS A 44 -6.42 21.77 -25.73
C LYS A 44 -5.35 22.84 -25.98
N PRO A 45 -4.12 22.67 -25.50
CA PRO A 45 -3.00 23.54 -25.89
C PRO A 45 -2.64 23.32 -27.37
N GLU A 46 -2.51 24.40 -28.09
CA GLU A 46 -2.02 24.45 -29.48
C GLU A 46 -0.54 24.07 -29.54
N GLU A 47 -0.21 23.16 -30.45
CA GLU A 47 1.15 22.66 -30.73
C GLU A 47 1.99 23.73 -31.41
N THR A 48 2.96 24.31 -30.68
CA THR A 48 3.92 25.27 -31.24
C THR A 48 5.02 24.54 -31.96
N THR A 49 5.02 24.57 -33.28
CA THR A 49 6.08 24.07 -34.15
C THR A 49 7.32 24.97 -34.06
N VAL A 50 8.44 24.43 -33.62
CA VAL A 50 9.76 25.09 -33.69
C VAL A 50 10.45 24.68 -35.01
N PRO A 51 10.98 25.61 -35.80
CA PRO A 51 11.67 25.27 -37.06
C PRO A 51 13.07 24.73 -36.80
N THR A 52 13.33 23.56 -37.37
CA THR A 52 14.66 22.92 -37.45
C THR A 52 15.53 23.63 -38.46
N THR A 53 16.63 24.23 -38.02
CA THR A 53 17.73 24.67 -38.89
C THR A 53 18.91 23.74 -38.75
N LEU A 54 19.28 23.07 -39.82
CA LEU A 54 20.49 22.25 -39.94
C LEU A 54 21.70 23.13 -40.28
N PRO A 55 22.88 22.92 -39.67
CA PRO A 55 24.14 23.49 -40.19
C PRO A 55 24.81 22.58 -41.22
N PRO A 56 25.71 23.12 -42.09
CA PRO A 56 26.17 22.46 -43.25
C PRO A 56 27.33 21.49 -43.02
N THR A 57 27.37 20.48 -43.88
CA THR A 57 28.40 19.48 -44.12
C THR A 57 29.75 20.11 -44.52
N THR A 58 30.85 19.63 -43.94
CA THR A 58 32.19 19.71 -44.52
C THR A 58 32.86 18.34 -44.49
N GLU A 59 33.22 17.86 -45.67
CA GLU A 59 34.03 16.68 -45.95
C GLU A 59 35.55 17.04 -46.02
N PRO A 60 36.47 16.05 -46.34
CA PRO A 60 37.11 15.17 -45.36
C PRO A 60 38.65 15.47 -45.32
N THR A 61 39.31 15.06 -44.25
CA THR A 61 40.79 15.05 -44.21
C THR A 61 41.31 13.69 -43.75
N THR A 62 42.21 13.18 -44.55
CA THR A 62 43.00 11.96 -44.62
C THR A 62 43.56 11.47 -43.26
N ALA A 63 43.45 10.18 -43.00
CA ALA A 63 44.00 9.45 -41.85
C ALA A 63 45.47 9.08 -42.03
N PRO A 64 46.29 9.01 -40.96
CA PRO A 64 47.50 8.17 -40.87
C PRO A 64 47.19 6.80 -40.22
N PRO A 65 47.98 5.73 -40.45
CA PRO A 65 47.72 4.41 -39.98
C PRO A 65 48.09 4.23 -38.52
N THR A 66 47.12 3.76 -37.70
CA THR A 66 47.33 3.42 -36.31
C THR A 66 47.30 1.93 -36.11
N THR A 67 48.34 1.42 -35.50
CA THR A 67 48.58 0.07 -34.99
C THR A 67 47.48 -0.36 -34.02
N GLN A 68 46.89 -1.51 -34.22
CA GLN A 68 45.89 -2.10 -33.33
C GLN A 68 46.54 -2.57 -32.02
N PRO A 69 45.99 -2.22 -30.83
CA PRO A 69 46.26 -2.93 -29.58
C PRO A 69 45.45 -4.26 -29.54
N PRO A 70 45.83 -5.24 -28.70
CA PRO A 70 45.16 -6.52 -28.63
C PRO A 70 43.73 -6.37 -28.07
N THR A 71 42.77 -6.99 -28.78
CA THR A 71 41.38 -7.06 -28.40
C THR A 71 41.22 -7.85 -27.08
N THR A 72 41.08 -7.16 -25.96
CA THR A 72 40.52 -7.76 -24.75
C THR A 72 39.03 -7.93 -24.99
N GLN A 73 38.56 -9.17 -25.04
CA GLN A 73 37.14 -9.48 -25.10
C GLN A 73 36.47 -8.88 -23.87
N ALA A 74 35.54 -7.97 -24.09
CA ALA A 74 34.63 -7.51 -23.01
C ALA A 74 33.86 -8.73 -22.47
N PRO A 75 33.60 -8.80 -21.16
CA PRO A 75 32.74 -9.83 -20.62
C PRO A 75 31.37 -9.71 -21.30
N THR A 76 30.92 -10.82 -21.86
CA THR A 76 29.56 -10.96 -22.38
C THR A 76 28.61 -10.81 -21.19
N THR A 77 28.00 -9.64 -21.04
CA THR A 77 26.88 -9.46 -20.13
C THR A 77 25.70 -10.23 -20.73
N GLU A 78 25.31 -11.32 -20.10
CA GLU A 78 24.05 -11.99 -20.43
C GLU A 78 22.92 -10.96 -20.33
N PRO A 79 21.90 -11.01 -21.22
CA PRO A 79 20.73 -10.14 -21.10
C PRO A 79 20.12 -10.36 -19.73
N PRO A 80 19.60 -9.31 -19.05
CA PRO A 80 18.88 -9.49 -17.80
C PRO A 80 17.75 -10.49 -18.01
N THR A 81 17.77 -11.61 -17.30
CA THR A 81 16.68 -12.57 -17.30
C THR A 81 15.49 -11.88 -16.69
N GLU A 82 14.36 -11.81 -17.37
CA GLU A 82 13.12 -11.29 -16.80
C GLU A 82 12.80 -12.08 -15.51
N PRO A 83 12.37 -11.40 -14.44
CA PRO A 83 12.07 -12.08 -13.19
C PRO A 83 10.94 -13.09 -13.43
N THR A 84 11.14 -14.33 -12.96
CA THR A 84 10.15 -15.40 -13.06
C THR A 84 9.23 -15.34 -11.83
N MET A 85 7.92 -15.43 -12.06
CA MET A 85 6.95 -15.50 -10.94
C MET A 85 7.21 -16.73 -10.06
N ILE A 86 7.00 -16.57 -8.76
CA ILE A 86 7.00 -17.68 -7.82
C ILE A 86 5.81 -18.59 -8.17
N PRO A 87 5.99 -19.92 -8.33
CA PRO A 87 4.95 -20.81 -8.83
C PRO A 87 3.62 -20.74 -8.09
N GLU A 88 3.65 -20.65 -6.74
CA GLU A 88 2.45 -20.53 -5.92
C GLU A 88 1.75 -19.18 -6.14
N MET A 89 2.51 -18.11 -6.36
CA MET A 89 1.97 -16.77 -6.64
C MET A 89 1.40 -16.68 -8.05
N GLU A 90 2.03 -17.32 -9.02
CA GLU A 90 1.54 -17.44 -10.40
C GLU A 90 0.18 -18.16 -10.45
N GLU A 91 -0.01 -19.21 -9.63
CA GLU A 91 -1.28 -19.91 -9.53
C GLU A 91 -2.40 -18.98 -9.00
N LEU A 92 -2.11 -18.17 -7.97
CA LEU A 92 -3.05 -17.21 -7.41
C LEU A 92 -3.35 -16.07 -8.39
N TYR A 93 -2.33 -15.51 -9.01
CA TYR A 93 -2.45 -14.46 -10.03
C TYR A 93 -3.28 -14.93 -11.24
N THR A 94 -3.10 -16.19 -11.67
CA THR A 94 -3.90 -16.78 -12.75
C THR A 94 -5.38 -16.89 -12.38
N LYS A 95 -5.69 -17.15 -11.10
CA LYS A 95 -7.08 -17.22 -10.58
C LYS A 95 -7.70 -15.82 -10.49
N ASN A 96 -6.92 -14.84 -10.07
CA ASN A 96 -7.34 -13.45 -9.98
C ASN A 96 -6.16 -12.50 -10.29
N PRO A 97 -6.18 -11.81 -11.46
CA PRO A 97 -5.12 -10.87 -11.84
C PRO A 97 -4.95 -9.65 -10.93
N ASP A 98 -5.90 -9.37 -10.04
CA ASP A 98 -5.79 -8.33 -9.03
C ASP A 98 -4.95 -8.77 -7.81
N PHE A 99 -4.49 -10.03 -7.78
CA PHE A 99 -3.62 -10.52 -6.72
C PHE A 99 -2.24 -9.87 -6.83
N GLY A 100 -1.82 -9.14 -5.78
CA GLY A 100 -0.53 -8.44 -5.73
C GLY A 100 0.52 -9.13 -4.89
N ALA A 101 0.12 -9.71 -3.75
CA ALA A 101 1.04 -10.32 -2.80
C ALA A 101 0.32 -11.26 -1.82
N TRP A 102 1.12 -11.98 -1.00
CA TRP A 102 0.65 -12.72 0.17
C TRP A 102 1.34 -12.18 1.41
N LEU A 103 0.58 -11.89 2.48
CA LEU A 103 1.09 -11.32 3.72
C LEU A 103 0.86 -12.27 4.88
N THR A 104 1.92 -12.56 5.64
CA THR A 104 1.88 -13.42 6.82
C THR A 104 2.61 -12.77 7.98
N ILE A 105 2.03 -12.85 9.19
CA ILE A 105 2.71 -12.58 10.46
C ILE A 105 2.63 -13.86 11.29
N GLY A 106 3.79 -14.43 11.61
CA GLY A 106 3.86 -15.71 12.33
C GLY A 106 3.12 -15.68 13.67
N ASP A 107 2.51 -16.82 14.05
CA ASP A 107 1.76 -17.00 15.29
C ASP A 107 0.56 -16.05 15.49
N THR A 108 0.04 -15.46 14.39
CA THR A 108 -1.17 -14.62 14.35
C THR A 108 -2.18 -15.18 13.36
N VAL A 109 -3.38 -14.57 13.28
CA VAL A 109 -4.38 -14.90 12.26
C VAL A 109 -4.09 -14.23 10.90
N ILE A 110 -3.05 -13.40 10.80
CA ILE A 110 -2.71 -12.64 9.60
C ILE A 110 -1.94 -13.54 8.64
N ASP A 111 -2.68 -14.17 7.72
CA ASP A 111 -2.18 -15.02 6.65
C ASP A 111 -3.13 -14.91 5.45
N TYR A 112 -2.95 -13.85 4.64
CA TYR A 112 -3.95 -13.42 3.66
C TYR A 112 -3.35 -13.00 2.32
N ALA A 113 -4.12 -13.22 1.25
CA ALA A 113 -3.91 -12.57 -0.02
C ALA A 113 -4.07 -11.05 0.11
N VAL A 114 -3.19 -10.31 -0.55
CA VAL A 114 -3.23 -8.85 -0.66
C VAL A 114 -3.53 -8.49 -2.11
N MET A 115 -4.58 -7.71 -2.31
CA MET A 115 -5.05 -7.33 -3.64
C MET A 115 -4.39 -6.01 -4.07
N TYR A 116 -4.18 -5.84 -5.37
CA TYR A 116 -3.61 -4.62 -5.93
C TYR A 116 -4.40 -4.17 -7.15
N THR A 117 -5.16 -3.09 -6.99
CA THR A 117 -6.05 -2.51 -8.01
C THR A 117 -5.84 -1.00 -8.04
N PRO A 118 -4.74 -0.51 -8.68
CA PRO A 118 -4.36 0.91 -8.66
C PRO A 118 -5.40 1.83 -9.32
N GLU A 119 -6.32 1.29 -10.13
CA GLU A 119 -7.40 2.07 -10.75
C GLU A 119 -8.71 2.07 -9.95
N ASP A 120 -8.84 1.23 -8.91
CA ASP A 120 -10.03 1.11 -8.06
C ASP A 120 -9.65 0.53 -6.69
N GLU A 121 -9.03 1.34 -5.84
CA GLU A 121 -8.57 0.95 -4.49
C GLU A 121 -9.70 0.37 -3.64
N GLU A 122 -10.92 0.92 -3.77
CA GLU A 122 -12.07 0.52 -2.94
C GLU A 122 -12.68 -0.83 -3.33
N LYS A 123 -12.28 -1.41 -4.46
CA LYS A 123 -12.83 -2.68 -4.99
C LYS A 123 -12.85 -3.80 -3.96
N TYR A 124 -11.80 -3.91 -3.15
CA TYR A 124 -11.63 -4.99 -2.19
C TYR A 124 -11.99 -4.66 -0.74
N ILE A 125 -12.50 -3.46 -0.47
CA ILE A 125 -13.00 -3.10 0.87
C ILE A 125 -14.10 -4.07 1.33
N TYR A 126 -15.01 -4.47 0.42
CA TYR A 126 -16.09 -5.42 0.70
C TYR A 126 -16.16 -6.55 -0.34
N SER A 127 -15.01 -6.98 -0.85
CA SER A 127 -14.91 -8.09 -1.78
C SER A 127 -13.88 -9.11 -1.30
N ASN A 128 -14.18 -10.41 -1.44
CA ASN A 128 -13.21 -11.45 -1.20
C ASN A 128 -12.26 -11.64 -2.40
N PHE A 129 -11.33 -12.58 -2.30
CA PHE A 129 -10.36 -12.91 -3.33
C PHE A 129 -11.00 -13.18 -4.72
N GLU A 130 -12.19 -13.77 -4.77
CA GLU A 130 -12.91 -14.03 -6.02
C GLU A 130 -13.68 -12.80 -6.56
N GLY A 131 -13.52 -11.63 -5.94
CA GLY A 131 -14.25 -10.41 -6.30
C GLY A 131 -15.74 -10.44 -5.95
N LYS A 132 -16.19 -11.38 -5.10
CA LYS A 132 -17.56 -11.46 -4.62
C LYS A 132 -17.72 -10.67 -3.34
N TYR A 133 -18.93 -10.10 -3.14
CA TYR A 133 -19.22 -9.39 -1.92
C TYR A 133 -18.94 -10.24 -0.67
N ASP A 134 -18.12 -9.70 0.20
CA ASP A 134 -17.82 -10.25 1.52
C ASP A 134 -17.66 -9.08 2.52
N TRP A 135 -18.39 -9.14 3.62
CA TRP A 135 -18.29 -8.12 4.67
C TRP A 135 -16.89 -8.01 5.29
N ASN A 136 -16.11 -9.08 5.22
CA ASN A 136 -14.73 -9.07 5.70
C ASN A 136 -13.79 -8.33 4.76
N GLY A 137 -14.13 -8.24 3.48
CA GLY A 137 -13.24 -7.70 2.45
C GLY A 137 -11.98 -8.55 2.26
N SER A 138 -10.99 -7.97 1.62
CA SER A 138 -9.63 -8.49 1.51
C SER A 138 -8.63 -7.44 1.96
N LEU A 139 -7.38 -7.83 2.18
CA LEU A 139 -6.29 -6.86 2.29
C LEU A 139 -6.02 -6.26 0.90
N PHE A 140 -5.70 -4.97 0.85
CA PHE A 140 -5.42 -4.32 -0.43
C PHE A 140 -4.33 -3.24 -0.29
N ILE A 141 -3.58 -3.03 -1.37
CA ILE A 141 -2.51 -2.04 -1.47
C ILE A 141 -3.12 -0.71 -1.91
N SER A 142 -2.61 0.40 -1.36
CA SER A 142 -3.02 1.75 -1.77
C SER A 142 -2.79 1.99 -3.26
N GLU A 143 -3.72 2.70 -3.92
CA GLU A 143 -3.63 3.09 -5.32
C GLU A 143 -2.41 3.96 -5.65
N ASP A 144 -1.91 4.70 -4.64
CA ASP A 144 -0.72 5.54 -4.78
C ASP A 144 0.60 4.76 -4.72
N CYS A 145 0.56 3.44 -4.37
CA CYS A 145 1.74 2.58 -4.36
C CYS A 145 1.96 1.94 -5.73
N SER A 146 3.22 1.67 -6.06
CA SER A 146 3.62 1.00 -7.30
C SER A 146 4.72 -0.03 -7.05
N PHE A 147 4.71 -1.11 -7.85
CA PHE A 147 5.80 -2.07 -7.92
C PHE A 147 6.77 -1.77 -9.08
N GLU A 148 6.36 -0.95 -10.07
CA GLU A 148 7.20 -0.59 -11.25
C GLU A 148 6.92 0.85 -11.74
N PRO A 149 7.79 1.85 -11.47
CA PRO A 149 8.88 1.76 -10.50
C PRO A 149 8.33 1.57 -9.08
N GLU A 150 9.06 0.81 -8.26
CA GLU A 150 8.59 0.53 -6.92
C GLU A 150 8.70 1.76 -6.02
N THR A 151 7.60 2.11 -5.36
CA THR A 151 7.57 3.14 -4.32
C THR A 151 8.31 2.69 -3.08
N GLN A 152 8.90 3.62 -2.33
CA GLN A 152 9.75 3.31 -1.19
C GLN A 152 8.98 2.70 -0.01
N ASN A 153 7.69 2.98 0.11
CA ASN A 153 6.81 2.43 1.13
C ASN A 153 5.54 1.85 0.49
N ILE A 154 5.26 0.59 0.74
CA ILE A 154 4.02 -0.06 0.32
C ILE A 154 3.02 0.00 1.46
N LEU A 155 1.87 0.64 1.23
CA LEU A 155 0.77 0.74 2.19
C LEU A 155 -0.26 -0.35 1.93
N VAL A 156 -0.56 -1.15 2.96
CA VAL A 156 -1.57 -2.21 2.91
C VAL A 156 -2.68 -1.91 3.91
N TYR A 157 -3.90 -1.87 3.42
CA TYR A 157 -5.10 -1.65 4.22
C TYR A 157 -5.83 -2.97 4.50
N GLY A 158 -6.44 -3.06 5.66
CA GLY A 158 -7.28 -4.19 6.03
C GLY A 158 -8.27 -3.83 7.13
N HIS A 159 -9.41 -4.51 7.17
CA HIS A 159 -10.39 -4.29 8.21
C HIS A 159 -9.92 -4.74 9.59
N ASN A 160 -10.33 -3.99 10.63
CA ASN A 160 -10.33 -4.46 12.01
C ASN A 160 -11.67 -5.16 12.30
N LYS A 161 -11.64 -6.46 12.55
CA LYS A 161 -12.85 -7.24 12.87
C LYS A 161 -12.91 -7.54 14.35
N VAL A 162 -13.93 -7.03 15.03
CA VAL A 162 -14.14 -7.24 16.49
C VAL A 162 -14.22 -8.73 16.85
N ALA A 163 -14.65 -9.59 15.92
CA ALA A 163 -14.68 -11.05 16.13
C ALA A 163 -13.31 -11.71 15.88
N GLY A 164 -12.27 -10.94 15.62
CA GLY A 164 -10.96 -11.41 15.17
C GLY A 164 -10.88 -11.57 13.65
N GLY A 165 -9.67 -11.66 13.14
CA GLY A 165 -9.39 -11.81 11.71
C GLY A 165 -9.08 -10.51 10.98
N MET A 166 -8.64 -10.64 9.73
CA MET A 166 -8.05 -9.56 8.95
C MET A 166 -6.90 -8.88 9.74
N PHE A 167 -6.91 -7.56 9.89
CA PHE A 167 -5.89 -6.80 10.63
C PHE A 167 -6.25 -6.53 12.10
N HIS A 168 -7.11 -7.35 12.72
CA HIS A 168 -7.46 -7.17 14.13
C HIS A 168 -6.23 -7.26 15.05
N ASP A 169 -5.36 -8.23 14.83
CA ASP A 169 -4.19 -8.51 15.67
C ASP A 169 -3.11 -7.40 15.58
N LEU A 170 -3.20 -6.48 14.60
CA LEU A 170 -2.30 -5.32 14.56
C LEU A 170 -2.44 -4.43 15.79
N LEU A 171 -3.62 -4.40 16.44
CA LEU A 171 -3.83 -3.58 17.62
C LEU A 171 -3.03 -4.09 18.83
N GLU A 172 -2.67 -5.36 18.86
CA GLU A 172 -1.88 -5.97 19.93
C GLU A 172 -0.43 -5.44 19.95
N TYR A 173 0.04 -4.85 18.84
CA TYR A 173 1.34 -4.15 18.79
C TYR A 173 1.39 -2.88 19.65
N GLU A 174 0.31 -2.47 20.33
CA GLU A 174 0.37 -1.50 21.43
C GLU A 174 1.26 -2.02 22.58
N SER A 175 1.43 -3.34 22.69
CA SER A 175 2.26 -4.02 23.69
C SER A 175 3.66 -4.30 23.13
N GLU A 176 4.71 -3.78 23.82
CA GLU A 176 6.11 -4.11 23.53
C GLU A 176 6.36 -5.63 23.56
N LYS A 177 5.69 -6.34 24.50
CA LYS A 177 5.78 -7.80 24.60
C LYS A 177 5.27 -8.47 23.32
N TYR A 178 4.09 -8.06 22.83
CA TYR A 178 3.53 -8.61 21.59
C TYR A 178 4.44 -8.32 20.40
N TRP A 179 4.92 -7.07 20.28
CA TRP A 179 5.90 -6.72 19.27
C TRP A 179 7.14 -7.61 19.31
N SER A 180 7.71 -7.87 20.49
CA SER A 180 8.91 -8.70 20.62
C SER A 180 8.69 -10.16 20.18
N GLU A 181 7.47 -10.67 20.31
CA GLU A 181 7.07 -12.02 19.90
C GLU A 181 6.69 -12.10 18.40
N HIS A 182 6.31 -10.96 17.77
CA HIS A 182 5.81 -10.88 16.38
C HIS A 182 6.54 -9.83 15.54
N ARG A 183 7.87 -9.78 15.66
CA ARG A 183 8.72 -8.75 15.04
C ARG A 183 8.73 -8.77 13.53
N TYR A 184 8.46 -9.92 12.90
CA TYR A 184 8.71 -10.13 11.49
C TYR A 184 7.43 -10.32 10.69
N ILE A 185 7.38 -9.63 9.56
CA ILE A 185 6.31 -9.72 8.58
C ILE A 185 6.90 -10.34 7.30
N THR A 186 6.29 -11.40 6.81
CA THR A 186 6.60 -11.94 5.48
C THR A 186 5.63 -11.35 4.47
N PHE A 187 6.18 -10.76 3.41
CA PHE A 187 5.43 -10.20 2.30
C PHE A 187 5.95 -10.79 0.99
N LYS A 188 5.21 -11.76 0.45
CA LYS A 188 5.58 -12.49 -0.74
C LYS A 188 4.90 -11.84 -1.94
N THR A 189 5.67 -11.13 -2.76
CA THR A 189 5.20 -10.54 -4.03
C THR A 189 5.06 -11.65 -5.10
N LEU A 190 4.70 -11.29 -6.30
CA LEU A 190 4.65 -12.24 -7.42
C LEU A 190 6.02 -12.86 -7.71
N TYR A 191 7.13 -12.15 -7.42
CA TYR A 191 8.47 -12.49 -7.88
C TYR A 191 9.45 -12.84 -6.75
N GLU A 192 9.21 -12.35 -5.54
CA GLU A 192 10.14 -12.53 -4.42
C GLU A 192 9.44 -12.57 -3.07
N GLU A 193 10.06 -13.25 -2.12
CA GLU A 193 9.66 -13.22 -0.72
C GLU A 193 10.51 -12.22 0.03
N ARG A 194 9.86 -11.30 0.73
CA ARG A 194 10.48 -10.23 1.51
C ARG A 194 10.15 -10.41 2.98
N THR A 195 11.14 -10.20 3.83
CA THR A 195 10.95 -10.13 5.28
C THR A 195 11.10 -8.69 5.73
N TYR A 196 10.15 -8.21 6.52
CA TYR A 196 10.18 -6.88 7.12
C TYR A 196 10.27 -7.01 8.63
N GLU A 197 11.13 -6.21 9.27
CA GLU A 197 11.20 -6.10 10.71
C GLU A 197 10.45 -4.88 11.18
N VAL A 198 9.49 -5.07 12.11
CA VAL A 198 8.63 -4.01 12.62
C VAL A 198 9.42 -3.05 13.51
N PHE A 199 9.58 -1.81 13.06
CA PHE A 199 10.30 -0.77 13.81
C PHE A 199 9.38 0.29 14.44
N ALA A 200 8.11 0.34 14.04
CA ALA A 200 7.14 1.28 14.60
C ALA A 200 5.72 0.69 14.60
N ALA A 201 4.96 0.98 15.65
CA ALA A 201 3.54 0.65 15.76
C ALA A 201 2.83 1.69 16.63
N PHE A 202 1.74 2.29 16.12
CA PHE A 202 1.11 3.42 16.79
C PHE A 202 -0.33 3.66 16.38
N ASP A 203 -1.07 4.33 17.24
CA ASP A 203 -2.40 4.89 16.96
C ASP A 203 -2.30 6.28 16.33
N ASP A 204 -3.09 6.51 15.28
CA ASP A 204 -3.25 7.81 14.66
C ASP A 204 -4.66 7.99 14.09
N LYS A 205 -4.88 8.99 13.25
CA LYS A 205 -6.16 9.25 12.59
C LYS A 205 -5.96 9.73 11.14
N ILE A 206 -7.01 9.64 10.36
CA ILE A 206 -7.10 10.36 9.09
C ILE A 206 -7.40 11.82 9.40
N TYR A 207 -6.53 12.71 8.95
CA TYR A 207 -6.63 14.16 9.12
C TYR A 207 -7.42 14.79 7.99
N LEU A 208 -8.00 15.97 8.23
CA LEU A 208 -8.61 16.77 7.17
C LEU A 208 -7.53 17.25 6.20
N LYS A 209 -7.93 17.52 4.96
CA LYS A 209 -6.99 17.94 3.91
C LYS A 209 -6.26 19.24 4.28
N GLU A 210 -6.95 20.14 5.01
CA GLU A 210 -6.50 21.46 5.41
C GLU A 210 -5.63 21.46 6.67
N GLU A 211 -5.56 20.34 7.41
CA GLU A 211 -4.69 20.22 8.58
C GLU A 211 -3.23 20.13 8.11
N ASP A 212 -2.41 21.09 8.55
CA ASP A 212 -0.96 21.14 8.27
C ASP A 212 -0.20 20.28 9.29
N VAL A 213 -0.27 18.97 9.08
CA VAL A 213 0.35 17.93 9.89
C VAL A 213 0.90 16.83 9.01
N PHE A 214 1.89 16.09 9.50
CA PHE A 214 2.36 14.90 8.81
C PHE A 214 1.21 13.88 8.68
N LYS A 215 1.05 13.32 7.47
CA LYS A 215 0.00 12.35 7.14
C LYS A 215 0.64 11.04 6.73
N PHE A 216 0.71 10.09 7.63
CA PHE A 216 1.37 8.79 7.43
C PHE A 216 0.88 8.06 6.16
N TYR A 217 -0.39 8.25 5.79
CA TYR A 217 -0.99 7.64 4.59
C TYR A 217 -0.58 8.32 3.27
N ASN A 218 0.13 9.45 3.31
CA ASN A 218 0.75 10.09 2.16
C ASN A 218 2.26 9.79 2.07
N PHE A 219 2.82 9.08 3.06
CA PHE A 219 4.23 8.75 3.11
C PHE A 219 4.51 7.48 2.30
N ILE A 220 4.60 7.64 0.99
CA ILE A 220 4.70 6.54 0.02
C ILE A 220 6.05 6.54 -0.68
N ASP A 221 6.44 7.65 -1.30
CA ASP A 221 7.68 7.74 -2.08
C ASP A 221 8.43 9.06 -1.80
N PRO A 222 8.99 9.23 -0.58
CA PRO A 222 9.75 10.42 -0.22
C PRO A 222 10.97 10.59 -1.15
N GLN A 223 11.14 11.79 -1.70
CA GLN A 223 12.12 12.06 -2.74
C GLN A 223 13.48 12.49 -2.20
N THR A 224 13.57 12.79 -0.91
CA THR A 224 14.79 13.24 -0.24
C THR A 224 15.01 12.53 1.09
N GLU A 225 16.26 12.49 1.54
CA GLU A 225 16.61 11.95 2.85
C GLU A 225 15.89 12.72 3.99
N GLU A 226 15.74 14.04 3.84
CA GLU A 226 15.05 14.88 4.83
C GLU A 226 13.57 14.49 4.96
N GLU A 227 12.85 14.37 3.85
CA GLU A 227 11.45 13.90 3.84
C GLU A 227 11.32 12.49 4.41
N PHE A 228 12.23 11.58 4.06
CA PHE A 228 12.23 10.22 4.56
C PHE A 228 12.41 10.21 6.08
N MET A 229 13.46 10.88 6.58
CA MET A 229 13.78 10.91 8.02
C MET A 229 12.74 11.65 8.85
N GLU A 230 12.03 12.64 8.29
CA GLU A 230 10.87 13.26 8.93
C GLU A 230 9.78 12.20 9.22
N GLY A 231 9.45 11.36 8.22
CA GLY A 231 8.49 10.28 8.38
C GLY A 231 8.93 9.24 9.40
N ILE A 232 10.20 8.79 9.35
CA ILE A 232 10.75 7.84 10.31
C ILE A 232 10.72 8.39 11.74
N THR A 233 11.07 9.66 11.91
CA THR A 233 11.02 10.35 13.22
C THR A 233 9.59 10.37 13.74
N TYR A 234 8.62 10.76 12.91
CA TYR A 234 7.20 10.77 13.26
C TYR A 234 6.71 9.38 13.72
N PHE A 235 7.07 8.32 13.01
CA PHE A 235 6.68 6.96 13.35
C PHE A 235 7.25 6.51 14.69
N ARG A 236 8.54 6.80 14.94
CA ARG A 236 9.21 6.48 16.20
C ARG A 236 8.63 7.24 17.40
N GLU A 237 8.40 8.55 17.25
CA GLU A 237 7.82 9.38 18.32
C GLU A 237 6.40 8.97 18.71
N LYS A 238 5.64 8.38 17.79
CA LYS A 238 4.30 7.87 18.04
C LYS A 238 4.29 6.47 18.65
N THR A 239 5.33 5.69 18.46
CA THR A 239 5.45 4.32 18.96
C THR A 239 5.67 4.33 20.46
N PRO A 240 4.88 3.57 21.27
CA PRO A 240 4.91 3.67 22.73
C PRO A 240 6.13 3.01 23.38
N TYR A 241 7.03 2.40 22.60
CA TYR A 241 8.23 1.70 23.07
C TYR A 241 9.37 1.85 22.06
N GLU A 242 10.60 1.58 22.54
CA GLU A 242 11.80 1.64 21.72
C GLU A 242 12.06 0.28 21.06
N THR A 243 12.13 0.24 19.74
CA THR A 243 12.40 -1.01 19.01
C THR A 243 13.89 -1.26 18.79
N GLY A 244 14.71 -0.21 18.81
CA GLY A 244 16.16 -0.29 18.57
C GLY A 244 16.54 -0.61 17.11
N ILE A 245 15.56 -0.66 16.20
CA ILE A 245 15.82 -0.98 14.79
C ILE A 245 16.24 0.31 14.08
N GLU A 246 17.37 0.29 13.41
CA GLU A 246 17.86 1.39 12.59
C GLU A 246 17.16 1.38 11.23
N VAL A 247 16.81 2.55 10.74
CA VAL A 247 16.19 2.77 9.42
C VAL A 247 16.91 3.92 8.76
N GLU A 248 17.39 3.71 7.53
CA GLU A 248 18.16 4.66 6.75
C GLU A 248 17.45 5.05 5.46
N TYR A 249 17.81 6.22 4.90
CA TYR A 249 17.27 6.62 3.60
C TYR A 249 17.65 5.62 2.50
N GLY A 250 16.63 5.17 1.77
CA GLY A 250 16.77 4.11 0.76
C GLY A 250 16.22 2.76 1.22
N ASP A 251 15.97 2.57 2.52
CA ASP A 251 15.27 1.38 2.99
C ASP A 251 13.87 1.30 2.41
N ARG A 252 13.45 0.08 2.08
CA ARG A 252 12.07 -0.22 1.65
C ARG A 252 11.20 -0.46 2.88
N LEU A 253 10.01 0.12 2.87
CA LEU A 253 9.08 0.03 3.98
C LEU A 253 7.80 -0.70 3.58
N LEU A 254 7.16 -1.31 4.57
CA LEU A 254 5.81 -1.87 4.48
C LEU A 254 4.99 -1.30 5.64
N THR A 255 3.90 -0.61 5.31
CA THR A 255 3.01 -0.01 6.29
C THR A 255 1.66 -0.70 6.26
N LEU A 256 1.29 -1.36 7.37
CA LEU A 256 0.01 -2.01 7.55
C LEU A 256 -0.95 -1.08 8.30
N ILE A 257 -2.16 -0.89 7.79
CA ILE A 257 -3.11 0.10 8.29
C ILE A 257 -4.48 -0.55 8.53
N THR A 258 -5.01 -0.35 9.74
CA THR A 258 -6.37 -0.78 10.07
C THR A 258 -7.13 0.29 10.85
N CYS A 259 -8.44 0.12 11.03
CA CYS A 259 -9.23 0.99 11.88
C CYS A 259 -8.91 0.74 13.36
N SER A 260 -8.66 1.81 14.13
CA SER A 260 -8.56 1.73 15.57
C SER A 260 -9.89 2.08 16.25
N TYR A 261 -9.97 1.87 17.58
CA TYR A 261 -11.19 2.21 18.35
C TYR A 261 -11.31 3.71 18.68
N ARG A 262 -10.40 4.55 18.22
CA ARG A 262 -10.41 6.01 18.45
C ARG A 262 -11.37 6.78 17.52
N GLY A 263 -12.56 6.24 17.30
CA GLY A 263 -13.60 6.86 16.48
C GLY A 263 -13.48 6.51 14.99
N LYS A 264 -14.27 7.22 14.15
CA LYS A 264 -14.40 6.86 12.72
C LYS A 264 -13.13 7.08 11.89
N THR A 265 -12.29 8.03 12.31
CA THR A 265 -11.04 8.37 11.60
C THR A 265 -9.81 7.72 12.20
N GLY A 266 -9.94 7.05 13.36
CA GLY A 266 -8.83 6.39 14.04
C GLY A 266 -8.24 5.26 13.18
N ARG A 267 -6.90 5.18 13.18
CA ARG A 267 -6.13 4.13 12.50
C ARG A 267 -5.07 3.60 13.45
N TYR A 268 -4.85 2.30 13.37
CA TYR A 268 -3.67 1.67 13.93
C TYR A 268 -2.71 1.33 12.80
N VAL A 269 -1.44 1.67 12.98
CA VAL A 269 -0.41 1.61 11.96
C VAL A 269 0.75 0.78 12.46
N VAL A 270 1.22 -0.17 11.66
CA VAL A 270 2.42 -0.99 11.93
C VAL A 270 3.35 -0.83 10.75
N VAL A 271 4.61 -0.46 11.00
CA VAL A 271 5.59 -0.18 9.93
C VAL A 271 6.81 -1.09 10.10
N GLY A 272 7.11 -1.82 9.04
CA GLY A 272 8.29 -2.67 8.93
C GLY A 272 9.32 -2.11 7.95
N ARG A 273 10.61 -2.28 8.27
CA ARG A 273 11.74 -2.07 7.37
C ARG A 273 12.09 -3.39 6.69
N MET A 274 12.27 -3.38 5.38
CA MET A 274 12.72 -4.56 4.65
C MET A 274 14.12 -4.98 5.10
N MET A 275 14.27 -6.23 5.46
CA MET A 275 15.55 -6.82 5.82
C MET A 275 16.36 -7.14 4.56
N SER A 276 17.67 -6.98 4.62
CA SER A 276 18.57 -7.47 3.60
C SER A 276 18.62 -9.02 3.57
N SER A 277 19.09 -9.58 2.47
CA SER A 277 19.25 -11.05 2.38
C SER A 277 20.20 -11.62 3.45
N GLU A 278 21.21 -10.84 3.86
CA GLU A 278 22.17 -11.23 4.90
C GLU A 278 21.47 -11.30 6.27
N GLU A 279 20.71 -10.25 6.63
CA GLU A 279 19.93 -10.22 7.88
C GLU A 279 18.89 -11.36 7.94
N VAL A 280 18.25 -11.69 6.82
CA VAL A 280 17.29 -12.80 6.75
C VAL A 280 17.97 -14.15 6.96
N GLU A 281 19.15 -14.37 6.39
CA GLU A 281 19.91 -15.61 6.60
C GLU A 281 20.41 -15.74 8.05
N GLU A 282 20.85 -14.65 8.67
CA GLU A 282 21.21 -14.61 10.09
C GLU A 282 20.02 -14.94 10.99
N LEU A 283 18.85 -14.35 10.70
CA LEU A 283 17.61 -14.63 11.42
C LEU A 283 17.22 -16.11 11.33
N LYS A 284 17.26 -16.69 10.14
CA LYS A 284 16.97 -18.13 9.95
C LYS A 284 17.94 -19.02 10.70
N ALA A 285 19.23 -18.68 10.70
CA ALA A 285 20.24 -19.42 11.43
C ALA A 285 20.01 -19.36 12.95
N GLN A 286 19.64 -18.18 13.47
CA GLN A 286 19.31 -18.02 14.89
C GLN A 286 18.07 -18.84 15.27
N GLN A 287 16.98 -18.75 14.50
CA GLN A 287 15.75 -19.52 14.74
C GLN A 287 16.00 -21.03 14.72
N ALA A 288 16.86 -21.52 13.81
CA ALA A 288 17.24 -22.93 13.76
C ALA A 288 18.01 -23.39 15.03
N LEU A 289 18.87 -22.54 15.57
CA LEU A 289 19.60 -22.83 16.81
C LEU A 289 18.66 -22.86 18.03
N GLU A 290 17.71 -21.92 18.12
CA GLU A 290 16.74 -21.88 19.20
C GLU A 290 15.81 -23.11 19.18
N ALA A 291 15.36 -23.50 17.97
CA ALA A 291 14.57 -24.72 17.81
C ALA A 291 15.29 -25.96 18.28
N GLN A 292 16.58 -26.14 17.92
CA GLN A 292 17.42 -27.26 18.38
C GLN A 292 17.63 -27.24 19.90
N ALA A 293 17.85 -26.06 20.48
CA ALA A 293 18.02 -25.91 21.93
C ALA A 293 16.73 -26.27 22.68
N THR A 294 15.56 -25.92 22.14
CA THR A 294 14.26 -26.26 22.72
C THR A 294 13.99 -27.77 22.67
N GLU A 295 14.31 -28.41 21.55
CA GLU A 295 14.17 -29.86 21.39
C GLU A 295 15.09 -30.62 22.36
N ALA A 296 16.36 -30.19 22.48
CA ALA A 296 17.32 -30.78 23.41
C ALA A 296 16.94 -30.59 24.90
N ALA A 297 16.15 -29.59 25.25
CA ALA A 297 15.70 -29.36 26.61
C ALA A 297 14.39 -30.13 26.96
N ALA A 298 13.71 -30.68 25.96
CA ALA A 298 12.48 -31.46 26.13
C ALA A 298 12.75 -32.99 26.29
N ASP A 299 13.94 -33.44 25.91
CA ASP A 299 14.43 -34.83 26.10
C ASP A 299 15.14 -35.00 27.47
#